data_ba3d161b3fcc558b6acabbf2e13b4fc4
#
_entry.id   ba3d161b3fcc558b6acabbf2e13b4fc4
#
_cell.length_a   1.000
_cell.length_b   1.000
_cell.length_c   1.000
_cell.angle_alpha   90.00
_cell.angle_beta   90.00
_cell.angle_gamma   90.00
#
_symmetry.space_group_name_H-M   'P 1'
#
loop_
_entity.id
_entity.type
_entity.pdbx_description
1 polymer ?
#
loop_
_entity_poly.entity_id
_entity_poly.type
_entity_poly.pdbx_seq_one_letter_code
_entity_poly.pdbx_strand_id
1 'polypeptide(L)'
;MATIGMLYICTGKYTVFWPEFYETFSRNFLPGCKKEYFIFTDAPSIAYEDDPAVHRIDQPAYDWPLSTMKRFAIFLTQEKALEQLDYLFFFNANLTCREVITPEEFLPRPQQGEQLLLVQQPGFWNKKPMFYSYDRNPRCTAYIPYNCGRDYVSGGLNGGTSAAFLAMCKELDRRTEQDIRNGVVPLWHDESQLNRYAAEHPGNYRLLTPAYWYPEGWQMPFEQKIIVRNKSRYFDVAAVKHHSQHTRSWLQCKWEAFCENYLPYLLCARDKLLQKHL
;
A
#
# COMPACT_ATOMS: atom_id res chain seq x y z
N MET A 1 -11.85 -6.43 -23.97
CA MET A 1 -10.46 -6.25 -23.46
C MET A 1 -10.57 -5.34 -22.27
N ALA A 2 -10.11 -5.76 -21.09
CA ALA A 2 -10.22 -4.95 -19.87
C ALA A 2 -9.30 -3.72 -19.94
N THR A 3 -9.78 -2.61 -19.39
CA THR A 3 -9.05 -1.34 -19.24
C THR A 3 -8.54 -1.19 -17.81
N ILE A 4 -7.24 -0.97 -17.64
CA ILE A 4 -6.56 -0.95 -16.34
C ILE A 4 -5.98 0.43 -16.08
N GLY A 5 -6.44 1.09 -15.03
CA GLY A 5 -5.83 2.33 -14.53
C GLY A 5 -4.65 2.01 -13.60
N MET A 6 -3.47 2.45 -13.99
CA MET A 6 -2.23 2.32 -13.25
C MET A 6 -1.97 3.63 -12.50
N LEU A 7 -2.24 3.67 -11.19
CA LEU A 7 -2.06 4.87 -10.37
C LEU A 7 -0.65 4.90 -9.79
N TYR A 8 0.07 5.98 -10.02
CA TYR A 8 1.48 6.08 -9.68
C TYR A 8 1.80 7.48 -9.16
N ILE A 9 2.35 7.57 -7.96
CA ILE A 9 2.76 8.84 -7.34
C ILE A 9 4.28 8.89 -7.30
N CYS A 10 4.88 9.89 -7.96
CA CYS A 10 6.33 10.10 -7.97
C CYS A 10 6.68 11.59 -7.92
N THR A 11 6.63 12.17 -6.72
CA THR A 11 7.08 13.55 -6.49
C THR A 11 8.55 13.61 -6.10
N GLY A 12 9.22 14.72 -6.39
CA GLY A 12 10.62 14.97 -6.07
C GLY A 12 11.56 13.88 -6.61
N LYS A 13 12.39 13.32 -5.75
CA LYS A 13 13.39 12.30 -6.14
C LYS A 13 12.79 10.97 -6.61
N TYR A 14 11.51 10.71 -6.36
CA TYR A 14 10.88 9.45 -6.75
C TYR A 14 10.63 9.32 -8.25
N THR A 15 10.72 10.40 -9.02
CA THR A 15 10.63 10.38 -10.49
C THR A 15 11.69 9.49 -11.14
N VAL A 16 12.82 9.25 -10.48
CA VAL A 16 13.91 8.37 -10.96
C VAL A 16 13.44 6.93 -11.22
N PHE A 17 12.37 6.48 -10.57
CA PHE A 17 11.85 5.11 -10.74
C PHE A 17 10.88 4.95 -11.91
N TRP A 18 10.30 6.05 -12.41
CA TRP A 18 9.26 6.01 -13.42
C TRP A 18 9.66 5.31 -14.72
N PRO A 19 10.82 5.59 -15.34
CA PRO A 19 11.17 4.98 -16.63
C PRO A 19 11.17 3.45 -16.56
N GLU A 20 11.84 2.87 -15.57
CA GLU A 20 11.93 1.42 -15.42
C GLU A 20 10.60 0.79 -14.98
N PHE A 21 9.79 1.49 -14.17
CA PHE A 21 8.43 1.08 -13.87
C PHE A 21 7.62 0.94 -15.15
N TYR A 22 7.57 2.00 -15.97
CA TYR A 22 6.83 1.99 -17.24
C TYR A 22 7.27 0.86 -18.17
N GLU A 23 8.57 0.72 -18.43
CA GLU A 23 9.13 -0.29 -19.31
C GLU A 23 8.77 -1.72 -18.88
N THR A 24 8.95 -2.02 -17.59
CA THR A 24 8.73 -3.37 -17.05
C THR A 24 7.26 -3.71 -16.96
N PHE A 25 6.42 -2.78 -16.54
CA PHE A 25 4.96 -3.00 -16.42
C PHE A 25 4.27 -3.01 -17.79
N SER A 26 4.70 -2.17 -18.73
CA SER A 26 4.15 -2.21 -20.10
C SER A 26 4.38 -3.56 -20.77
N ARG A 27 5.56 -4.17 -20.54
CA ARG A 27 5.95 -5.44 -21.13
C ARG A 27 5.34 -6.64 -20.43
N ASN A 28 5.40 -6.68 -19.11
CA ASN A 28 5.19 -7.90 -18.33
C ASN A 28 3.84 -7.94 -17.61
N PHE A 29 3.23 -6.78 -17.32
CA PHE A 29 2.03 -6.73 -16.50
C PHE A 29 0.76 -6.79 -17.35
N LEU A 30 -0.09 -7.77 -17.09
CA LEU A 30 -1.40 -7.99 -17.71
C LEU A 30 -1.36 -7.85 -19.26
N PRO A 31 -0.59 -8.70 -19.96
CA PRO A 31 -0.56 -8.67 -21.42
C PRO A 31 -1.97 -8.90 -21.97
N GLY A 32 -2.31 -8.16 -23.03
CA GLY A 32 -3.66 -8.21 -23.60
C GLY A 32 -4.68 -7.29 -22.95
N CYS A 33 -4.37 -6.62 -21.82
CA CYS A 33 -5.20 -5.55 -21.27
C CYS A 33 -4.72 -4.17 -21.76
N LYS A 34 -5.65 -3.23 -21.95
CA LYS A 34 -5.31 -1.83 -22.20
C LYS A 34 -4.90 -1.19 -20.86
N LYS A 35 -3.74 -0.54 -20.80
CA LYS A 35 -3.23 0.15 -19.62
C LYS A 35 -3.26 1.65 -19.82
N GLU A 36 -3.76 2.40 -18.83
CA GLU A 36 -3.76 3.86 -18.75
C GLU A 36 -2.99 4.26 -17.48
N TYR A 37 -1.91 5.01 -17.63
CA TYR A 37 -0.99 5.38 -16.55
C TYR A 37 -1.31 6.79 -16.03
N PHE A 38 -1.78 6.92 -14.82
CA PHE A 38 -2.07 8.19 -14.14
C PHE A 38 -0.90 8.53 -13.22
N ILE A 39 -0.05 9.46 -13.66
CA ILE A 39 1.22 9.79 -13.00
C ILE A 39 1.08 11.11 -12.26
N PHE A 40 0.96 11.03 -10.95
CA PHE A 40 0.86 12.18 -10.06
C PHE A 40 2.27 12.63 -9.68
N THR A 41 2.70 13.80 -10.15
CA THR A 41 4.08 14.28 -10.02
C THR A 41 4.18 15.79 -10.01
N ASP A 42 5.20 16.32 -9.33
CA ASP A 42 5.61 17.73 -9.37
C ASP A 42 6.63 18.02 -10.47
N ALA A 43 7.05 16.99 -11.23
CA ALA A 43 7.99 17.18 -12.31
C ALA A 43 7.33 17.90 -13.52
N PRO A 44 8.00 18.87 -14.15
CA PRO A 44 7.47 19.59 -15.30
C PRO A 44 7.31 18.70 -16.54
N SER A 45 8.06 17.61 -16.62
CA SER A 45 7.97 16.59 -17.67
C SER A 45 8.44 15.24 -17.13
N ILE A 46 8.01 14.16 -17.77
CA ILE A 46 8.38 12.77 -17.43
C ILE A 46 8.74 11.99 -18.69
N ALA A 47 9.50 10.92 -18.55
CA ALA A 47 9.76 10.01 -19.65
C ALA A 47 8.43 9.39 -20.16
N TYR A 48 8.37 9.10 -21.45
CA TYR A 48 7.19 8.49 -22.11
C TYR A 48 5.91 9.36 -22.06
N GLU A 49 6.01 10.66 -21.81
CA GLU A 49 4.85 11.57 -21.79
C GLU A 49 4.17 11.69 -23.16
N ASP A 50 4.88 11.36 -24.25
CA ASP A 50 4.34 11.34 -25.61
C ASP A 50 3.46 10.10 -25.90
N ASP A 51 3.49 9.08 -25.03
CA ASP A 51 2.58 7.93 -25.13
C ASP A 51 1.16 8.38 -24.70
N PRO A 52 0.14 8.23 -25.59
CA PRO A 52 -1.23 8.64 -25.26
C PRO A 52 -1.84 7.89 -24.06
N ALA A 53 -1.26 6.77 -23.64
CA ALA A 53 -1.67 6.05 -22.43
C ALA A 53 -1.07 6.63 -21.14
N VAL A 54 -0.16 7.62 -21.22
CA VAL A 54 0.50 8.23 -20.06
C VAL A 54 -0.12 9.61 -19.79
N HIS A 55 -0.77 9.72 -18.64
CA HIS A 55 -1.43 10.95 -18.18
C HIS A 55 -0.62 11.56 -17.04
N ARG A 56 0.19 12.58 -17.32
CA ARG A 56 0.88 13.36 -16.29
C ARG A 56 -0.12 14.30 -15.61
N ILE A 57 -0.20 14.19 -14.29
CA ILE A 57 -1.10 14.99 -13.46
C ILE A 57 -0.22 15.79 -12.49
N ASP A 58 -0.38 17.11 -12.52
CA ASP A 58 0.35 18.00 -11.62
C ASP A 58 -0.08 17.71 -10.16
N GLN A 59 0.90 17.34 -9.34
CA GLN A 59 0.70 16.98 -7.93
C GLN A 59 1.85 17.58 -7.11
N PRO A 60 1.59 18.61 -6.32
CA PRO A 60 2.60 19.18 -5.42
C PRO A 60 3.13 18.11 -4.43
N ALA A 61 4.44 18.15 -4.16
CA ALA A 61 5.02 17.30 -3.14
C ALA A 61 4.48 17.68 -1.76
N TYR A 62 4.06 16.68 -1.00
CA TYR A 62 3.74 16.83 0.42
C TYR A 62 4.92 16.41 1.28
N ASP A 63 5.12 17.11 2.39
CA ASP A 63 6.07 16.69 3.42
C ASP A 63 5.63 15.38 4.09
N TRP A 64 6.61 14.67 4.62
CA TRP A 64 6.34 13.49 5.45
C TRP A 64 5.64 13.89 6.76
N PRO A 65 4.57 13.17 7.22
CA PRO A 65 4.00 11.94 6.67
C PRO A 65 2.84 12.16 5.68
N LEU A 66 2.45 13.40 5.39
CA LEU A 66 1.31 13.73 4.53
C LEU A 66 1.45 13.15 3.10
N SER A 67 2.69 13.02 2.61
CA SER A 67 2.99 12.40 1.30
C SER A 67 2.46 10.95 1.15
N THR A 68 2.22 10.25 2.26
CA THR A 68 1.58 8.93 2.25
C THR A 68 0.14 8.97 2.73
N MET A 69 -0.17 9.77 3.75
CA MET A 69 -1.52 9.88 4.31
C MET A 69 -2.54 10.41 3.31
N LYS A 70 -2.16 11.37 2.44
CA LYS A 70 -3.04 11.98 1.44
C LYS A 70 -3.18 11.20 0.13
N ARG A 71 -2.61 10.00 0.04
CA ARG A 71 -2.61 9.19 -1.18
C ARG A 71 -4.00 8.99 -1.78
N PHE A 72 -4.98 8.64 -0.96
CA PHE A 72 -6.33 8.38 -1.44
C PHE A 72 -7.03 9.65 -1.93
N ALA A 73 -6.83 10.79 -1.25
CA ALA A 73 -7.29 12.10 -1.71
C ALA A 73 -6.70 12.45 -3.08
N ILE A 74 -5.40 12.17 -3.29
CA ILE A 74 -4.72 12.42 -4.57
C ILE A 74 -5.42 11.65 -5.70
N PHE A 75 -5.73 10.36 -5.51
CA PHE A 75 -6.43 9.57 -6.54
C PHE A 75 -7.81 10.13 -6.86
N LEU A 76 -8.55 10.56 -5.84
CA LEU A 76 -9.90 11.11 -5.99
C LEU A 76 -9.94 12.43 -6.79
N THR A 77 -8.81 13.13 -6.97
CA THR A 77 -8.75 14.30 -7.88
C THR A 77 -9.06 13.94 -9.33
N GLN A 78 -8.88 12.65 -9.70
CA GLN A 78 -9.12 12.12 -11.04
C GLN A 78 -10.33 11.17 -11.09
N GLU A 79 -11.21 11.19 -10.10
CA GLU A 79 -12.33 10.25 -9.95
C GLU A 79 -13.13 10.06 -11.25
N LYS A 80 -13.51 11.16 -11.94
CA LYS A 80 -14.30 11.12 -13.18
C LYS A 80 -13.62 10.37 -14.34
N ALA A 81 -12.30 10.43 -14.43
CA ALA A 81 -11.55 9.70 -15.44
C ALA A 81 -11.38 8.22 -15.02
N LEU A 82 -11.13 8.00 -13.73
CA LEU A 82 -10.88 6.67 -13.18
C LEU A 82 -12.12 5.77 -13.17
N GLU A 83 -13.30 6.32 -12.95
CA GLU A 83 -14.58 5.58 -12.96
C GLU A 83 -14.94 5.00 -14.35
N GLN A 84 -14.29 5.48 -15.42
CA GLN A 84 -14.50 4.98 -16.79
C GLN A 84 -13.69 3.70 -17.10
N LEU A 85 -12.82 3.28 -16.19
CA LEU A 85 -11.96 2.12 -16.36
C LEU A 85 -12.56 0.89 -15.64
N ASP A 86 -12.16 -0.32 -16.07
CA ASP A 86 -12.68 -1.55 -15.45
C ASP A 86 -12.01 -1.82 -14.09
N TYR A 87 -10.70 -1.59 -14.03
CA TYR A 87 -9.89 -1.85 -12.82
C TYR A 87 -8.93 -0.71 -12.56
N LEU A 88 -8.67 -0.45 -11.28
CA LEU A 88 -7.67 0.51 -10.81
C LEU A 88 -6.69 -0.16 -9.87
N PHE A 89 -5.40 0.08 -10.08
CA PHE A 89 -4.35 -0.41 -9.20
C PHE A 89 -3.34 0.69 -8.87
N PHE A 90 -3.09 0.89 -7.60
CA PHE A 90 -1.98 1.71 -7.13
C PHE A 90 -0.70 0.89 -7.02
N PHE A 91 0.38 1.47 -7.47
CA PHE A 91 1.73 0.93 -7.37
C PHE A 91 2.68 1.96 -6.76
N ASN A 92 3.42 1.54 -5.72
CA ASN A 92 4.46 2.38 -5.16
C ASN A 92 5.58 2.63 -6.19
N ALA A 93 6.20 3.81 -6.14
CA ALA A 93 7.12 4.26 -7.18
C ALA A 93 8.30 3.31 -7.45
N ASN A 94 8.84 2.66 -6.42
CA ASN A 94 10.02 1.81 -6.53
C ASN A 94 9.72 0.34 -6.88
N LEU A 95 8.67 0.09 -7.66
CA LEU A 95 8.35 -1.27 -8.12
C LEU A 95 8.88 -1.54 -9.53
N THR A 96 9.24 -2.81 -9.79
CA THR A 96 9.51 -3.32 -11.14
C THR A 96 8.80 -4.65 -11.34
N CYS A 97 8.21 -4.86 -12.51
CA CYS A 97 7.53 -6.09 -12.88
C CYS A 97 8.52 -7.02 -13.58
N ARG A 98 9.01 -8.04 -12.87
CA ARG A 98 10.08 -8.92 -13.36
C ARG A 98 9.58 -10.03 -14.29
N GLU A 99 8.47 -10.66 -13.91
CA GLU A 99 7.90 -11.79 -14.63
C GLU A 99 6.58 -11.40 -15.31
N VAL A 100 6.17 -12.16 -16.32
CA VAL A 100 4.87 -11.96 -16.97
C VAL A 100 3.77 -12.30 -15.94
N ILE A 101 2.85 -11.38 -15.75
CA ILE A 101 1.71 -11.52 -14.84
C ILE A 101 0.42 -11.50 -15.66
N THR A 102 -0.32 -12.61 -15.67
CA THR A 102 -1.55 -12.72 -16.46
C THR A 102 -2.77 -12.13 -15.76
N PRO A 103 -3.82 -11.73 -16.48
CA PRO A 103 -5.07 -11.28 -15.89
C PRO A 103 -5.70 -12.30 -14.94
N GLU A 104 -5.67 -13.59 -15.28
CA GLU A 104 -6.26 -14.67 -14.51
C GLU A 104 -5.58 -14.85 -13.14
N GLU A 105 -4.26 -14.66 -13.10
CA GLU A 105 -3.51 -14.78 -11.85
C GLU A 105 -3.57 -13.53 -10.97
N PHE A 106 -3.85 -12.36 -11.54
CA PHE A 106 -3.76 -11.08 -10.81
C PHE A 106 -5.11 -10.46 -10.50
N LEU A 107 -6.02 -10.32 -11.47
CA LEU A 107 -7.25 -9.57 -11.29
C LEU A 107 -8.14 -10.17 -10.19
N PRO A 108 -8.86 -9.34 -9.41
CA PRO A 108 -9.86 -9.85 -8.48
C PRO A 108 -10.97 -10.59 -9.23
N ARG A 109 -11.69 -11.45 -8.52
CA ARG A 109 -12.75 -12.32 -9.07
C ARG A 109 -14.11 -11.89 -8.53
N PRO A 110 -14.77 -10.88 -9.11
CA PRO A 110 -16.03 -10.35 -8.61
C PRO A 110 -17.13 -11.40 -8.48
N GLN A 111 -17.14 -12.42 -9.35
CA GLN A 111 -18.09 -13.55 -9.30
C GLN A 111 -17.90 -14.44 -8.05
N GLN A 112 -16.74 -14.35 -7.38
CA GLN A 112 -16.44 -15.03 -6.13
C GLN A 112 -16.53 -14.09 -4.91
N GLY A 113 -17.03 -12.85 -5.10
CA GLY A 113 -17.14 -11.83 -4.06
C GLY A 113 -15.89 -10.96 -3.89
N GLU A 114 -14.80 -11.26 -4.61
CA GLU A 114 -13.56 -10.46 -4.55
C GLU A 114 -13.70 -9.21 -5.43
N GLN A 115 -13.90 -8.06 -4.83
CA GLN A 115 -13.98 -6.78 -5.56
C GLN A 115 -12.64 -6.04 -5.57
N LEU A 116 -11.83 -6.25 -4.54
CA LEU A 116 -10.53 -5.63 -4.34
C LEU A 116 -9.40 -6.65 -4.51
N LEU A 117 -8.19 -6.14 -4.64
CA LEU A 117 -6.94 -6.89 -4.60
C LEU A 117 -6.00 -6.22 -3.62
N LEU A 118 -5.48 -7.00 -2.68
CA LEU A 118 -4.50 -6.58 -1.70
C LEU A 118 -3.30 -7.54 -1.75
N VAL A 119 -2.13 -7.09 -1.34
CA VAL A 119 -0.93 -7.92 -1.30
C VAL A 119 -0.45 -8.10 0.13
N GLN A 120 -0.10 -9.32 0.49
CA GLN A 120 0.42 -9.65 1.81
C GLN A 120 1.80 -9.01 2.04
N GLN A 121 1.95 -8.35 3.19
CA GLN A 121 3.21 -7.70 3.55
C GLN A 121 4.27 -8.75 3.95
N PRO A 122 5.45 -8.76 3.29
CA PRO A 122 6.47 -9.81 3.45
C PRO A 122 6.97 -10.02 4.87
N GLY A 123 7.09 -8.96 5.67
CA GLY A 123 7.55 -9.06 7.06
C GLY A 123 6.57 -9.79 7.99
N PHE A 124 5.35 -10.08 7.53
CA PHE A 124 4.27 -10.67 8.34
C PHE A 124 3.64 -11.92 7.75
N TRP A 125 4.09 -12.41 6.59
CA TRP A 125 3.45 -13.50 5.86
C TRP A 125 3.28 -14.81 6.65
N ASN A 126 4.15 -15.06 7.64
CA ASN A 126 4.15 -16.28 8.47
C ASN A 126 3.87 -15.99 9.96
N LYS A 127 3.42 -14.78 10.31
CA LYS A 127 3.12 -14.39 11.70
C LYS A 127 1.65 -14.56 12.02
N LYS A 128 1.33 -14.70 13.32
CA LYS A 128 -0.05 -14.67 13.82
C LYS A 128 -0.56 -13.23 13.90
N PRO A 129 -1.89 -12.99 13.73
CA PRO A 129 -2.47 -11.63 13.71
C PRO A 129 -2.16 -10.77 14.92
N MET A 130 -2.01 -11.35 16.12
CA MET A 130 -1.64 -10.59 17.32
C MET A 130 -0.25 -9.94 17.25
N PHE A 131 0.63 -10.45 16.36
CA PHE A 131 1.96 -9.90 16.11
C PHE A 131 2.02 -8.97 14.91
N TYR A 132 0.90 -8.70 14.25
CA TYR A 132 0.85 -7.74 13.16
C TYR A 132 1.00 -6.33 13.69
N SER A 133 1.70 -5.49 12.94
CA SER A 133 1.95 -4.09 13.27
C SER A 133 0.72 -3.20 12.97
N TYR A 134 -0.47 -3.68 13.37
CA TYR A 134 -1.70 -2.89 13.27
C TYR A 134 -1.62 -1.66 14.16
N ASP A 135 -2.38 -0.64 13.81
CA ASP A 135 -2.56 0.50 14.70
C ASP A 135 -3.34 0.05 15.95
N ARG A 136 -2.72 0.23 17.12
CA ARG A 136 -3.27 -0.16 18.43
C ARG A 136 -3.69 1.04 19.27
N ASN A 137 -3.64 2.25 18.71
CA ASN A 137 -4.11 3.46 19.36
C ASN A 137 -5.63 3.58 19.22
N PRO A 138 -6.42 3.49 20.32
CA PRO A 138 -7.89 3.56 20.25
C PRO A 138 -8.42 4.93 19.82
N ARG A 139 -7.57 5.96 19.76
CA ARG A 139 -7.94 7.29 19.26
C ARG A 139 -7.82 7.39 17.72
N CYS A 140 -7.12 6.42 17.09
CA CYS A 140 -6.92 6.37 15.66
C CYS A 140 -8.10 5.67 14.98
N THR A 141 -8.55 6.19 13.85
CA THR A 141 -9.60 5.53 13.05
C THR A 141 -9.14 4.20 12.45
N ALA A 142 -7.82 3.97 12.36
CA ALA A 142 -7.22 2.72 11.93
C ALA A 142 -7.03 1.69 13.07
N TYR A 143 -7.56 1.94 14.28
CA TYR A 143 -7.42 1.05 15.43
C TYR A 143 -7.96 -0.36 15.16
N ILE A 144 -7.16 -1.38 15.44
CA ILE A 144 -7.54 -2.81 15.40
C ILE A 144 -7.20 -3.45 16.76
N PRO A 145 -8.16 -4.07 17.49
CA PRO A 145 -7.88 -4.81 18.72
C PRO A 145 -6.94 -6.00 18.50
N TYR A 146 -6.21 -6.46 19.55
CA TYR A 146 -5.25 -7.56 19.46
C TYR A 146 -5.87 -8.92 19.13
N ASN A 147 -7.15 -9.11 19.44
CA ASN A 147 -7.93 -10.31 19.13
C ASN A 147 -8.57 -10.28 17.73
N CYS A 148 -8.40 -9.19 16.99
CA CYS A 148 -9.00 -8.97 15.67
C CYS A 148 -7.92 -8.92 14.57
N GLY A 149 -8.40 -9.02 13.34
CA GLY A 149 -7.58 -9.05 12.13
C GLY A 149 -7.29 -10.46 11.66
N ARG A 150 -7.01 -10.58 10.36
CA ARG A 150 -6.74 -11.86 9.68
C ARG A 150 -5.48 -11.80 8.86
N ASP A 151 -5.34 -10.76 8.05
CA ASP A 151 -4.27 -10.59 7.07
C ASP A 151 -3.56 -9.25 7.32
N TYR A 152 -2.24 -9.19 7.14
CA TYR A 152 -1.51 -7.94 7.14
C TYR A 152 -1.09 -7.59 5.72
N VAL A 153 -1.62 -6.50 5.21
CA VAL A 153 -1.44 -6.09 3.81
C VAL A 153 -0.53 -4.88 3.68
N SER A 154 0.23 -4.85 2.59
CA SER A 154 1.12 -3.72 2.28
C SER A 154 0.35 -2.56 1.65
N GLY A 155 0.65 -1.35 2.08
CA GLY A 155 0.05 -0.13 1.53
C GLY A 155 0.51 0.22 0.10
N GLY A 156 1.58 -0.39 -0.39
CA GLY A 156 2.22 0.04 -1.64
C GLY A 156 1.76 -0.66 -2.92
N LEU A 157 0.89 -1.66 -2.82
CA LEU A 157 0.18 -2.29 -3.95
C LEU A 157 -1.21 -2.69 -3.49
N ASN A 158 -2.21 -2.05 -4.04
CA ASN A 158 -3.62 -2.33 -3.80
C ASN A 158 -4.46 -1.86 -4.99
N GLY A 159 -5.65 -2.40 -5.14
CA GLY A 159 -6.52 -2.05 -6.26
C GLY A 159 -7.81 -2.86 -6.26
N GLY A 160 -8.45 -2.93 -7.43
CA GLY A 160 -9.68 -3.70 -7.60
C GLY A 160 -10.49 -3.24 -8.79
N THR A 161 -11.77 -3.62 -8.81
CA THR A 161 -12.73 -2.99 -9.73
C THR A 161 -12.79 -1.48 -9.45
N SER A 162 -12.93 -0.66 -10.48
CA SER A 162 -12.89 0.81 -10.32
C SER A 162 -13.88 1.31 -9.28
N ALA A 163 -15.11 0.79 -9.29
CA ALA A 163 -16.13 1.17 -8.33
C ALA A 163 -15.73 0.85 -6.88
N ALA A 164 -15.23 -0.37 -6.63
CA ALA A 164 -14.84 -0.78 -5.28
C ALA A 164 -13.58 -0.04 -4.79
N PHE A 165 -12.59 0.16 -5.67
CA PHE A 165 -11.38 0.90 -5.34
C PHE A 165 -11.67 2.37 -5.00
N LEU A 166 -12.50 3.05 -5.80
CA LEU A 166 -12.88 4.44 -5.54
C LEU A 166 -13.72 4.57 -4.26
N ALA A 167 -14.62 3.61 -3.98
CA ALA A 167 -15.36 3.57 -2.72
C ALA A 167 -14.41 3.41 -1.51
N MET A 168 -13.43 2.51 -1.62
CA MET A 168 -12.36 2.35 -0.62
C MET A 168 -11.57 3.65 -0.45
N CYS A 169 -11.13 4.29 -1.53
CA CYS A 169 -10.39 5.57 -1.45
C CYS A 169 -11.17 6.65 -0.71
N LYS A 170 -12.48 6.80 -0.98
CA LYS A 170 -13.35 7.77 -0.29
C LYS A 170 -13.42 7.51 1.21
N GLU A 171 -13.58 6.26 1.61
CA GLU A 171 -13.64 5.91 3.03
C GLU A 171 -12.28 6.13 3.72
N LEU A 172 -11.18 5.72 3.08
CA LEU A 172 -9.84 5.88 3.66
C LEU A 172 -9.41 7.36 3.73
N ASP A 173 -9.78 8.17 2.75
CA ASP A 173 -9.58 9.63 2.79
C ASP A 173 -10.39 10.27 3.94
N ARG A 174 -11.67 9.93 4.06
CA ARG A 174 -12.54 10.43 5.15
C ARG A 174 -11.95 10.11 6.53
N ARG A 175 -11.43 8.88 6.74
CA ARG A 175 -10.78 8.46 8.00
C ARG A 175 -9.48 9.24 8.23
N THR A 176 -8.67 9.38 7.21
CA THR A 176 -7.42 10.14 7.28
C THR A 176 -7.67 11.59 7.67
N GLU A 177 -8.68 12.24 7.06
CA GLU A 177 -9.09 13.61 7.42
C GLU A 177 -9.58 13.72 8.86
N GLN A 178 -10.29 12.71 9.35
CA GLN A 178 -10.72 12.65 10.75
C GLN A 178 -9.53 12.55 11.69
N ASP A 179 -8.56 11.69 11.40
CA ASP A 179 -7.35 11.54 12.22
C ASP A 179 -6.51 12.82 12.22
N ILE A 180 -6.33 13.46 11.05
CA ILE A 180 -5.62 14.75 10.95
C ILE A 180 -6.30 15.82 11.83
N ARG A 181 -7.63 15.98 11.75
CA ARG A 181 -8.37 16.93 12.60
C ARG A 181 -8.23 16.64 14.09
N ASN A 182 -8.08 15.38 14.46
CA ASN A 182 -7.90 14.95 15.85
C ASN A 182 -6.43 14.99 16.31
N GLY A 183 -5.50 15.42 15.47
CA GLY A 183 -4.05 15.41 15.75
C GLY A 183 -3.49 14.01 15.93
N VAL A 184 -4.06 13.01 15.25
CA VAL A 184 -3.64 11.61 15.30
C VAL A 184 -2.92 11.27 13.98
N VAL A 185 -1.74 10.65 14.10
CA VAL A 185 -1.02 10.09 12.95
C VAL A 185 -1.05 8.57 13.09
N PRO A 186 -1.65 7.85 12.15
CA PRO A 186 -1.65 6.38 12.17
C PRO A 186 -0.24 5.81 12.11
N LEU A 187 0.01 4.69 12.79
CA LEU A 187 1.33 4.08 12.97
C LEU A 187 2.09 3.90 11.65
N TRP A 188 1.43 3.39 10.63
CA TRP A 188 1.94 3.19 9.27
C TRP A 188 1.13 3.98 8.24
N HIS A 189 0.61 5.14 8.65
CA HIS A 189 -0.09 6.11 7.79
C HIS A 189 -1.23 5.46 6.99
N ASP A 190 -1.17 5.52 5.65
CA ASP A 190 -2.13 4.92 4.72
C ASP A 190 -2.22 3.39 4.84
N GLU A 191 -1.10 2.69 5.12
CA GLU A 191 -1.10 1.24 5.33
C GLU A 191 -1.91 0.83 6.56
N SER A 192 -1.87 1.62 7.65
CA SER A 192 -2.74 1.38 8.82
C SER A 192 -4.21 1.48 8.47
N GLN A 193 -4.61 2.49 7.71
CA GLN A 193 -5.98 2.67 7.24
C GLN A 193 -6.44 1.52 6.33
N LEU A 194 -5.57 1.10 5.40
CA LEU A 194 -5.85 -0.02 4.50
C LEU A 194 -6.02 -1.34 5.27
N ASN A 195 -5.17 -1.60 6.27
CA ASN A 195 -5.28 -2.79 7.11
C ASN A 195 -6.57 -2.81 7.94
N ARG A 196 -7.00 -1.65 8.46
CA ARG A 196 -8.30 -1.52 9.13
C ARG A 196 -9.45 -1.82 8.18
N TYR A 197 -9.42 -1.27 6.98
CA TYR A 197 -10.43 -1.53 5.95
C TYR A 197 -10.49 -3.02 5.58
N ALA A 198 -9.34 -3.67 5.36
CA ALA A 198 -9.27 -5.08 5.06
C ALA A 198 -9.85 -5.96 6.20
N ALA A 199 -9.59 -5.59 7.46
CA ALA A 199 -10.11 -6.31 8.62
C ALA A 199 -11.64 -6.18 8.78
N GLU A 200 -12.23 -5.06 8.35
CA GLU A 200 -13.69 -4.82 8.36
C GLU A 200 -14.42 -5.50 7.20
N HIS A 201 -13.70 -5.80 6.10
CA HIS A 201 -14.29 -6.36 4.87
C HIS A 201 -13.68 -7.72 4.49
N PRO A 202 -13.71 -8.72 5.40
CA PRO A 202 -13.14 -10.03 5.13
C PRO A 202 -13.85 -10.69 3.95
N GLY A 203 -13.08 -11.21 2.99
CA GLY A 203 -13.61 -11.89 1.80
C GLY A 203 -13.95 -10.97 0.63
N ASN A 204 -13.90 -9.64 0.79
CA ASN A 204 -14.13 -8.69 -0.30
C ASN A 204 -12.88 -8.44 -1.17
N TYR A 205 -11.79 -9.10 -0.88
CA TYR A 205 -10.54 -8.91 -1.61
C TYR A 205 -9.84 -10.22 -1.93
N ARG A 206 -9.18 -10.26 -3.07
CA ARG A 206 -8.18 -11.25 -3.41
C ARG A 206 -6.87 -10.89 -2.70
N LEU A 207 -6.33 -11.81 -1.90
CA LEU A 207 -5.05 -11.62 -1.25
C LEU A 207 -3.94 -12.27 -2.08
N LEU A 208 -3.04 -11.45 -2.62
CA LEU A 208 -1.85 -11.94 -3.29
C LEU A 208 -0.72 -12.22 -2.29
N THR A 209 0.10 -13.20 -2.62
CA THR A 209 1.29 -13.57 -1.83
C THR A 209 2.39 -12.52 -1.95
N PRO A 210 3.44 -12.57 -1.09
CA PRO A 210 4.61 -11.71 -1.20
C PRO A 210 5.38 -11.81 -2.53
N ALA A 211 5.06 -12.75 -3.42
CA ALA A 211 5.59 -12.80 -4.79
C ALA A 211 5.37 -11.48 -5.57
N TYR A 212 4.26 -10.81 -5.29
CA TYR A 212 3.88 -9.52 -5.94
C TYR A 212 4.32 -8.28 -5.17
N TRP A 213 5.00 -8.46 -4.05
CA TRP A 213 5.59 -7.40 -3.23
C TRP A 213 6.92 -7.87 -2.65
N TYR A 214 7.83 -8.34 -3.51
CA TYR A 214 9.07 -9.00 -3.11
C TYR A 214 10.17 -7.99 -2.85
N PRO A 215 10.66 -7.80 -1.59
CA PRO A 215 11.73 -6.84 -1.31
C PRO A 215 13.05 -7.25 -1.97
N GLU A 216 13.70 -6.31 -2.64
CA GLU A 216 15.01 -6.51 -3.25
C GLU A 216 16.03 -6.97 -2.21
N GLY A 217 16.74 -8.05 -2.51
CA GLY A 217 17.79 -8.63 -1.64
C GLY A 217 17.28 -9.56 -0.54
N TRP A 218 15.98 -9.73 -0.37
CA TRP A 218 15.44 -10.74 0.55
C TRP A 218 15.46 -12.13 -0.08
N GLN A 219 15.44 -13.15 0.79
CA GLN A 219 15.24 -14.54 0.40
C GLN A 219 13.96 -15.06 1.05
N MET A 220 12.95 -15.36 0.22
CA MET A 220 11.66 -15.86 0.65
C MET A 220 11.23 -17.02 -0.25
N PRO A 221 10.34 -17.92 0.22
CA PRO A 221 9.88 -19.08 -0.55
C PRO A 221 8.80 -18.68 -1.58
N PHE A 222 9.01 -17.58 -2.30
CA PHE A 222 8.09 -17.06 -3.32
C PHE A 222 8.86 -16.69 -4.59
N GLU A 223 8.22 -16.78 -5.72
CA GLU A 223 8.72 -16.22 -6.97
C GLU A 223 8.82 -14.69 -6.88
N GLN A 224 9.77 -14.12 -7.60
CA GLN A 224 10.00 -12.68 -7.62
C GLN A 224 9.24 -12.03 -8.80
N LYS A 225 7.93 -11.90 -8.70
CA LYS A 225 7.09 -11.36 -9.78
C LYS A 225 7.14 -9.84 -9.85
N ILE A 226 6.89 -9.17 -8.72
CA ILE A 226 7.06 -7.71 -8.61
C ILE A 226 8.06 -7.42 -7.49
N ILE A 227 9.13 -6.71 -7.85
CA ILE A 227 10.23 -6.38 -6.94
C ILE A 227 10.03 -5.00 -6.35
N VAL A 228 10.15 -4.90 -5.02
CA VAL A 228 10.26 -3.63 -4.29
C VAL A 228 11.72 -3.24 -4.21
N ARG A 229 12.15 -2.29 -5.04
CA ARG A 229 13.55 -1.87 -5.14
C ARG A 229 14.00 -1.11 -3.89
N ASN A 230 15.25 -1.29 -3.53
CA ASN A 230 15.83 -0.59 -2.39
C ASN A 230 16.10 0.88 -2.74
N LYS A 231 15.26 1.77 -2.20
CA LYS A 231 15.31 3.23 -2.43
C LYS A 231 16.66 3.85 -2.04
N SER A 232 17.34 3.29 -1.02
CA SER A 232 18.63 3.82 -0.53
C SER A 232 19.77 3.70 -1.55
N ARG A 233 19.58 2.94 -2.63
CA ARG A 233 20.53 2.89 -3.75
C ARG A 233 20.43 4.08 -4.69
N TYR A 234 19.36 4.87 -4.59
CA TYR A 234 19.05 5.97 -5.51
C TYR A 234 19.19 7.34 -4.84
N PHE A 235 18.83 7.44 -3.57
CA PHE A 235 18.92 8.68 -2.81
C PHE A 235 18.91 8.40 -1.30
N ASP A 236 19.31 9.41 -0.52
CA ASP A 236 19.25 9.36 0.95
C ASP A 236 17.78 9.43 1.41
N VAL A 237 17.24 8.27 1.79
CA VAL A 237 15.86 8.14 2.28
C VAL A 237 15.68 8.81 3.64
N ALA A 238 16.70 8.84 4.49
CA ALA A 238 16.61 9.45 5.82
C ALA A 238 16.48 10.97 5.70
N ALA A 239 17.22 11.58 4.78
CA ALA A 239 17.12 13.01 4.48
C ALA A 239 15.72 13.39 3.95
N VAL A 240 15.10 12.53 3.12
CA VAL A 240 13.74 12.76 2.59
C VAL A 240 12.68 12.65 3.68
N LYS A 241 12.90 11.80 4.68
CA LYS A 241 11.91 11.56 5.77
C LYS A 241 12.17 12.39 7.02
N HIS A 242 13.21 13.21 7.05
CA HIS A 242 13.65 13.98 8.24
C HIS A 242 13.81 13.13 9.50
N HIS A 243 14.22 11.86 9.37
CA HIS A 243 14.45 10.98 10.50
C HIS A 243 15.83 11.21 11.12
N SER A 244 15.87 11.63 12.41
CA SER A 244 17.08 11.56 13.23
C SER A 244 17.36 10.11 13.66
N GLN A 245 18.60 9.65 13.50
CA GLN A 245 19.04 8.36 14.03
C GLN A 245 19.22 8.49 15.55
N HIS A 246 18.31 7.88 16.33
CA HIS A 246 18.52 7.71 17.77
C HIS A 246 19.20 6.38 18.07
N THR A 247 20.35 6.44 18.72
CA THR A 247 21.04 5.25 19.26
C THR A 247 20.22 4.70 20.44
N ARG A 248 19.78 3.43 20.32
CA ARG A 248 19.00 2.75 21.36
C ARG A 248 19.92 2.11 22.39
N SER A 249 19.58 2.17 23.68
CA SER A 249 20.30 1.48 24.75
C SER A 249 19.99 -0.03 24.70
N TRP A 250 20.91 -0.87 25.25
CA TRP A 250 20.70 -2.32 25.35
C TRP A 250 19.40 -2.70 26.12
N LEU A 251 19.06 -1.95 27.19
CA LEU A 251 17.83 -2.16 27.95
C LEU A 251 16.60 -1.86 27.11
N GLN A 252 16.63 -0.81 26.30
CA GLN A 252 15.55 -0.49 25.37
C GLN A 252 15.35 -1.61 24.36
N CYS A 253 16.42 -2.15 23.76
CA CYS A 253 16.33 -3.27 22.83
C CYS A 253 15.73 -4.54 23.48
N LYS A 254 16.11 -4.86 24.72
CA LYS A 254 15.55 -6.01 25.48
C LYS A 254 14.07 -5.81 25.82
N TRP A 255 13.70 -4.60 26.22
CA TRP A 255 12.29 -4.26 26.51
C TRP A 255 11.43 -4.31 25.24
N GLU A 256 11.93 -3.76 24.15
CA GLU A 256 11.26 -3.83 22.84
C GLU A 256 11.07 -5.30 22.41
N ALA A 257 12.10 -6.13 22.50
CA ALA A 257 12.03 -7.55 22.18
C ALA A 257 11.00 -8.31 23.06
N PHE A 258 10.89 -7.96 24.36
CA PHE A 258 9.84 -8.51 25.23
C PHE A 258 8.45 -8.06 24.79
N CYS A 259 8.29 -6.78 24.53
CA CYS A 259 7.01 -6.22 24.06
C CYS A 259 6.60 -6.84 22.71
N GLU A 260 7.54 -7.04 21.80
CA GLU A 260 7.26 -7.63 20.49
C GLU A 260 6.86 -9.13 20.56
N ASN A 261 7.49 -9.90 21.46
CA ASN A 261 7.34 -11.35 21.47
C ASN A 261 6.32 -11.90 22.49
N TYR A 262 6.09 -11.20 23.59
CA TYR A 262 5.27 -11.72 24.71
C TYR A 262 4.03 -10.87 25.03
N LEU A 263 4.15 -9.56 25.00
CA LEU A 263 3.05 -8.67 25.34
C LEU A 263 1.79 -8.88 24.46
N PRO A 264 1.89 -9.17 23.15
CA PRO A 264 0.73 -9.43 22.30
C PRO A 264 -0.17 -10.58 22.78
N TYR A 265 0.39 -11.62 23.41
CA TYR A 265 -0.43 -12.71 23.97
C TYR A 265 -1.32 -12.25 25.11
N LEU A 266 -0.78 -11.44 26.03
CA LEU A 266 -1.52 -10.91 27.17
C LEU A 266 -2.60 -9.92 26.71
N LEU A 267 -2.26 -9.07 25.76
CA LEU A 267 -3.20 -8.08 25.21
C LEU A 267 -4.31 -8.72 24.38
N CYS A 268 -4.00 -9.79 23.63
CA CYS A 268 -5.01 -10.57 22.91
C CYS A 268 -5.97 -11.27 23.88
N ALA A 269 -5.47 -11.86 24.96
CA ALA A 269 -6.30 -12.47 26.00
C ALA A 269 -7.20 -11.43 26.67
N ARG A 270 -6.64 -10.25 27.03
CA ARG A 270 -7.40 -9.12 27.59
C ARG A 270 -8.51 -8.67 26.65
N ASP A 271 -8.23 -8.48 25.36
CA ASP A 271 -9.20 -7.95 24.40
C ASP A 271 -10.30 -8.97 24.09
N LYS A 272 -10.00 -10.29 24.17
CA LYS A 272 -11.01 -11.36 24.15
C LYS A 272 -11.92 -11.31 25.36
N LEU A 273 -11.35 -11.16 26.58
CA LEU A 273 -12.13 -11.06 27.82
C LEU A 273 -13.04 -9.83 27.83
N LEU A 274 -12.56 -8.72 27.28
CA LEU A 274 -13.33 -7.49 27.17
C LEU A 274 -14.29 -7.50 25.96
N GLN A 275 -14.41 -8.59 25.23
CA GLN A 275 -15.25 -8.74 24.04
C GLN A 275 -15.06 -7.59 23.02
N LYS A 276 -13.80 -7.13 22.83
CA LYS A 276 -13.51 -6.08 21.85
C LYS A 276 -13.69 -6.61 20.43
N HIS A 277 -14.39 -5.81 19.64
CA HIS A 277 -14.67 -6.05 18.23
C HIS A 277 -14.16 -4.91 17.35
N LEU A 278 -14.12 -5.13 16.05
CA LEU A 278 -13.80 -4.13 15.03
C LEU A 278 -14.90 -3.09 14.89
#